data_11b4d940f77b52ecef5eeb4299af50e9
#
_entry.id   11b4d940f77b52ecef5eeb4299af50e9
#
_cell.length_a   1.000
_cell.length_b   1.000
_cell.length_c   1.000
_cell.angle_alpha   90.00
_cell.angle_beta   90.00
_cell.angle_gamma   90.00
#
_symmetry.space_group_name_H-M   'P 1'
#
loop_
_entity.id
_entity.type
_entity.pdbx_description
1 polymer ?
#
loop_
_entity_poly.entity_id
_entity_poly.type
_entity_poly.pdbx_seq_one_letter_code
_entity_poly.pdbx_strand_id
1 'polypeptide(L)'
;IRETVGDLGCEIEIEPGRNIVGNAGILLSGVVFLKRGEGRDFLIVDAAMNDLIRPALYQAWMDVSPVQPRDGEARNYDLVGPICETGDFLAKDRELALAEGDLLAVCSAGAYGFVMSSNYNTRGRAAEVLVDGDQAFEVRRRESVQELYAGESLLPT
;
A
#
# COMPACT_ATOMS: atom_id res chain seq x y z
N ILE A 1 28.81 2.22 -0.59
CA ILE A 1 29.11 3.67 -0.63
C ILE A 1 30.62 3.89 -0.42
N ARG A 2 31.22 3.43 0.69
CA ARG A 2 32.65 3.61 0.95
C ARG A 2 33.56 3.05 -0.14
N GLU A 3 33.22 1.91 -0.70
CA GLU A 3 33.98 1.28 -1.80
C GLU A 3 33.85 2.04 -3.13
N THR A 4 32.78 2.81 -3.29
CA THR A 4 32.46 3.52 -4.54
C THR A 4 32.97 4.96 -4.55
N VAL A 5 32.96 5.62 -3.40
CA VAL A 5 33.26 7.07 -3.31
C VAL A 5 34.26 7.43 -2.21
N GLY A 6 34.86 6.41 -1.53
CA GLY A 6 35.74 6.63 -0.38
C GLY A 6 37.06 7.37 -0.68
N ASP A 7 37.52 7.36 -1.92
CA ASP A 7 38.76 7.96 -2.38
C ASP A 7 38.60 9.36 -2.97
N LEU A 8 37.39 9.93 -2.94
CA LEU A 8 37.15 11.26 -3.45
C LEU A 8 37.64 12.39 -2.53
N GLY A 9 38.12 12.06 -1.33
CA GLY A 9 38.62 13.04 -0.36
C GLY A 9 37.51 13.93 0.22
N CYS A 10 36.25 13.52 0.09
CA CYS A 10 35.08 14.24 0.58
C CYS A 10 34.54 13.60 1.85
N GLU A 11 33.90 14.38 2.71
CA GLU A 11 33.07 13.89 3.79
C GLU A 11 31.76 13.35 3.21
N ILE A 12 31.29 12.21 3.74
CA ILE A 12 30.06 11.59 3.28
C ILE A 12 28.99 11.85 4.34
N GLU A 13 27.98 12.64 4.00
CA GLU A 13 26.79 12.85 4.80
C GLU A 13 25.63 12.02 4.25
N ILE A 14 24.78 11.48 5.13
CA ILE A 14 23.61 10.70 4.79
C ILE A 14 22.40 11.29 5.50
N GLU A 15 21.36 11.59 4.75
CA GLU A 15 20.05 12.00 5.27
C GLU A 15 19.09 10.81 5.20
N PRO A 16 19.03 9.95 6.23
CA PRO A 16 18.17 8.77 6.22
C PRO A 16 16.70 9.19 6.29
N GLY A 17 15.91 8.71 5.35
CA GLY A 17 14.47 8.94 5.30
C GLY A 17 13.71 7.62 5.45
N ARG A 18 13.38 6.99 4.31
CA ARG A 18 12.60 5.74 4.26
C ARG A 18 13.18 4.59 5.11
N ASN A 19 14.49 4.51 5.24
CA ASN A 19 15.17 3.46 6.02
C ASN A 19 14.81 3.46 7.52
N ILE A 20 14.31 4.59 8.06
CA ILE A 20 14.02 4.70 9.50
C ILE A 20 12.78 3.86 9.85
N VAL A 21 11.68 4.03 9.10
CA VAL A 21 10.39 3.41 9.44
C VAL A 21 9.72 2.68 8.26
N GLY A 22 10.31 2.71 7.08
CA GLY A 22 9.71 2.07 5.90
C GLY A 22 9.31 0.63 6.15
N ASN A 23 10.24 -0.16 6.67
CA ASN A 23 10.03 -1.59 6.92
C ASN A 23 9.26 -1.90 8.22
N ALA A 24 8.98 -0.88 9.04
CA ALA A 24 8.21 -1.04 10.27
C ALA A 24 6.69 -1.03 10.02
N GLY A 25 6.24 -0.69 8.82
CA GLY A 25 4.81 -0.62 8.50
C GLY A 25 4.41 -1.48 7.30
N ILE A 26 3.19 -1.96 7.36
CA ILE A 26 2.52 -2.69 6.28
C ILE A 26 1.21 -1.99 5.93
N LEU A 27 0.74 -2.17 4.69
CA LEU A 27 -0.65 -1.93 4.32
C LEU A 27 -1.36 -3.28 4.32
N LEU A 28 -2.32 -3.43 5.23
CA LEU A 28 -3.18 -4.61 5.30
C LEU A 28 -4.37 -4.44 4.36
N SER A 29 -4.67 -5.45 3.54
CA SER A 29 -5.77 -5.40 2.58
C SER A 29 -6.46 -6.75 2.44
N GLY A 30 -7.74 -6.71 2.18
CA GLY A 30 -8.57 -7.89 1.94
C GLY A 30 -8.67 -8.21 0.44
N VAL A 31 -8.64 -9.49 0.12
CA VAL A 31 -8.90 -9.99 -1.24
C VAL A 31 -10.40 -9.97 -1.51
N VAL A 32 -10.81 -9.17 -2.48
CA VAL A 32 -12.22 -9.02 -2.86
C VAL A 32 -12.60 -10.03 -3.95
N PHE A 33 -11.75 -10.19 -4.96
CA PHE A 33 -12.07 -11.02 -6.11
C PHE A 33 -10.82 -11.50 -6.85
N LEU A 34 -10.87 -12.73 -7.37
CA LEU A 34 -9.84 -13.32 -8.24
C LEU A 34 -10.33 -13.34 -9.68
N LYS A 35 -9.83 -12.45 -10.51
CA LYS A 35 -10.19 -12.38 -11.92
C LYS A 35 -9.17 -13.12 -12.78
N ARG A 36 -9.61 -14.19 -13.42
CA ARG A 36 -8.84 -14.97 -14.39
C ARG A 36 -8.90 -14.30 -15.78
N GLY A 37 -7.76 -14.20 -16.44
CA GLY A 37 -7.68 -13.66 -17.79
C GLY A 37 -6.90 -14.57 -18.74
N GLU A 38 -7.00 -14.35 -20.05
CA GLU A 38 -6.30 -15.16 -21.06
C GLU A 38 -4.78 -14.99 -21.05
N GLY A 39 -4.27 -13.87 -20.54
CA GLY A 39 -2.83 -13.57 -20.51
C GLY A 39 -2.32 -13.13 -19.15
N ARG A 40 -3.21 -12.78 -18.24
CA ARG A 40 -2.86 -12.23 -16.93
C ARG A 40 -4.01 -12.42 -15.94
N ASP A 41 -3.67 -12.88 -14.74
CA ASP A 41 -4.61 -12.97 -13.63
C ASP A 41 -4.55 -11.71 -12.77
N PHE A 42 -5.67 -11.26 -12.26
CA PHE A 42 -5.77 -10.10 -11.38
C PHE A 42 -6.26 -10.51 -10.00
N LEU A 43 -5.59 -10.00 -8.98
CA LEU A 43 -5.99 -10.08 -7.59
C LEU A 43 -6.57 -8.73 -7.19
N ILE A 44 -7.89 -8.63 -7.11
CA ILE A 44 -8.60 -7.38 -6.77
C ILE A 44 -8.72 -7.31 -5.25
N VAL A 45 -8.24 -6.22 -4.67
CA VAL A 45 -8.23 -5.97 -3.23
C VAL A 45 -9.02 -4.72 -2.86
N ASP A 46 -9.29 -4.52 -1.58
CA ASP A 46 -10.02 -3.34 -1.09
C ASP A 46 -9.14 -2.09 -0.91
N ALA A 47 -7.82 -2.24 -0.82
CA ALA A 47 -6.88 -1.13 -0.90
C ALA A 47 -6.69 -0.67 -2.36
N ALA A 48 -6.22 0.56 -2.55
CA ALA A 48 -6.04 1.16 -3.87
C ALA A 48 -4.83 2.11 -3.92
N MET A 49 -4.56 2.65 -5.11
CA MET A 49 -3.49 3.63 -5.29
C MET A 49 -3.64 4.87 -4.42
N ASN A 50 -4.85 5.23 -4.00
CA ASN A 50 -5.07 6.33 -3.07
C ASN A 50 -4.55 6.04 -1.67
N ASP A 51 -4.48 4.77 -1.25
CA ASP A 51 -3.94 4.34 0.05
C ASP A 51 -2.41 4.20 -0.01
N LEU A 52 -1.87 3.70 -1.13
CA LEU A 52 -0.44 3.48 -1.35
C LEU A 52 -0.05 3.79 -2.80
N ILE A 53 0.31 5.04 -3.05
CA ILE A 53 0.57 5.56 -4.40
C ILE A 53 1.90 5.11 -5.02
N ARG A 54 2.88 4.70 -4.21
CA ARG A 54 4.25 4.47 -4.67
C ARG A 54 4.40 3.44 -5.80
N PRO A 55 3.69 2.29 -5.81
CA PRO A 55 3.75 1.37 -6.93
C PRO A 55 3.25 2.02 -8.25
N ALA A 56 2.15 2.74 -8.20
CA ALA A 56 1.59 3.43 -9.37
C ALA A 56 2.47 4.60 -9.86
N LEU A 57 2.95 5.43 -8.93
CA LEU A 57 3.68 6.67 -9.25
C LEU A 57 5.13 6.41 -9.67
N TYR A 58 5.82 5.49 -9.00
CA TYR A 58 7.26 5.26 -9.16
C TYR A 58 7.59 3.88 -9.68
N GLN A 59 6.59 3.04 -9.97
CA GLN A 59 6.79 1.61 -10.24
C GLN A 59 7.58 0.92 -9.11
N ALA A 60 7.38 1.42 -7.88
CA ALA A 60 8.10 0.92 -6.73
C ALA A 60 7.72 -0.55 -6.48
N TRP A 61 8.74 -1.39 -6.43
CA TRP A 61 8.54 -2.76 -6.02
C TRP A 61 8.33 -2.80 -4.49
N MET A 62 7.22 -3.41 -4.08
CA MET A 62 6.90 -3.65 -2.66
C MET A 62 6.52 -5.11 -2.52
N ASP A 63 7.03 -5.76 -1.49
CA ASP A 63 6.72 -7.15 -1.24
C ASP A 63 5.27 -7.33 -0.82
N VAL A 64 4.67 -8.46 -1.21
CA VAL A 64 3.30 -8.81 -0.88
C VAL A 64 3.28 -10.20 -0.29
N SER A 65 2.73 -10.33 0.90
CA SER A 65 2.65 -11.59 1.61
C SER A 65 1.23 -11.89 2.09
N PRO A 66 0.75 -13.14 1.98
CA PRO A 66 -0.47 -13.55 2.67
C PRO A 66 -0.30 -13.38 4.20
N VAL A 67 -1.32 -12.90 4.89
CA VAL A 67 -1.30 -12.85 6.37
C VAL A 67 -1.34 -14.24 6.95
N GLN A 68 -2.11 -15.13 6.35
CA GLN A 68 -2.14 -16.54 6.66
C GLN A 68 -1.78 -17.33 5.41
N PRO A 69 -0.59 -17.98 5.38
CA PRO A 69 -0.27 -18.89 4.30
C PRO A 69 -1.32 -19.99 4.17
N ARG A 70 -1.66 -20.33 2.94
CA ARG A 70 -2.59 -21.43 2.66
C ARG A 70 -1.96 -22.44 1.72
N ASP A 71 -2.38 -23.69 1.85
CA ASP A 71 -2.07 -24.71 0.86
C ASP A 71 -2.86 -24.44 -0.42
N GLY A 72 -2.23 -24.63 -1.56
CA GLY A 72 -2.86 -24.44 -2.87
C GLY A 72 -1.84 -24.11 -3.95
N GLU A 73 -2.32 -24.11 -5.18
CA GLU A 73 -1.49 -23.72 -6.32
C GLU A 73 -1.26 -22.20 -6.30
N ALA A 74 0.01 -21.81 -6.16
CA ALA A 74 0.40 -20.42 -6.34
C ALA A 74 0.25 -20.01 -7.82
N ARG A 75 -0.21 -18.80 -8.06
CA ARG A 75 -0.37 -18.22 -9.40
C ARG A 75 0.18 -16.82 -9.44
N ASN A 76 0.51 -16.38 -10.64
CA ASN A 76 1.04 -15.05 -10.87
C ASN A 76 -0.10 -14.03 -11.06
N TYR A 77 -0.12 -13.01 -10.20
CA TYR A 77 -1.15 -11.97 -10.19
C TYR A 77 -0.57 -10.57 -10.33
N ASP A 78 -1.34 -9.71 -10.99
CA ASP A 78 -1.27 -8.28 -10.75
C ASP A 78 -2.26 -7.91 -9.64
N LEU A 79 -1.76 -7.26 -8.59
CA LEU A 79 -2.54 -6.80 -7.46
C LEU A 79 -3.11 -5.42 -7.78
N VAL A 80 -4.43 -5.32 -7.88
CA VAL A 80 -5.14 -4.11 -8.32
C VAL A 80 -6.21 -3.69 -7.32
N GLY A 81 -6.44 -2.39 -7.22
CA GLY A 81 -7.51 -1.83 -6.39
C GLY A 81 -8.85 -1.70 -7.12
N PRO A 82 -9.86 -1.12 -6.46
CA PRO A 82 -11.20 -0.95 -7.02
C PRO A 82 -11.39 0.39 -7.75
N ILE A 83 -10.36 1.20 -7.91
CA ILE A 83 -10.47 2.52 -8.56
C ILE A 83 -10.53 2.32 -10.08
N CYS A 84 -11.43 3.05 -10.75
CA CYS A 84 -11.56 3.06 -12.21
C CYS A 84 -10.43 3.91 -12.83
N GLU A 85 -9.19 3.44 -12.69
CA GLU A 85 -7.97 4.07 -13.16
C GLU A 85 -6.98 3.00 -13.62
N THR A 86 -6.39 3.17 -14.78
CA THR A 86 -5.41 2.22 -15.34
C THR A 86 -4.18 2.05 -14.43
N GLY A 87 -3.84 3.10 -13.69
CA GLY A 87 -2.73 3.10 -12.75
C GLY A 87 -3.03 2.47 -11.39
N ASP A 88 -4.26 1.99 -11.14
CA ASP A 88 -4.64 1.45 -9.83
C ASP A 88 -4.10 0.04 -9.60
N PHE A 89 -2.79 -0.04 -9.44
CA PHE A 89 -2.13 -1.29 -9.03
C PHE A 89 -1.22 -1.06 -7.83
N LEU A 90 -1.16 -2.07 -6.95
CA LEU A 90 -0.30 -2.11 -5.76
C LEU A 90 0.92 -3.00 -5.96
N ALA A 91 0.84 -3.98 -6.85
CA ALA A 91 1.97 -4.82 -7.23
C ALA A 91 1.69 -5.48 -8.59
N LYS A 92 2.75 -5.92 -9.26
CA LYS A 92 2.67 -6.68 -10.53
C LYS A 92 3.53 -7.93 -10.43
N ASP A 93 3.10 -8.98 -11.12
CA ASP A 93 3.83 -10.25 -11.23
C ASP A 93 4.15 -10.84 -9.85
N ARG A 94 3.13 -11.08 -9.00
CA ARG A 94 3.28 -11.71 -7.68
C ARG A 94 2.76 -13.14 -7.70
N GLU A 95 3.64 -14.07 -7.36
CA GLU A 95 3.28 -15.48 -7.20
C GLU A 95 2.67 -15.70 -5.81
N LEU A 96 1.36 -15.91 -5.75
CA LEU A 96 0.58 -15.97 -4.51
C LEU A 96 -0.44 -17.11 -4.56
N ALA A 97 -0.64 -17.76 -3.40
CA ALA A 97 -1.74 -18.68 -3.16
C ALA A 97 -2.74 -18.00 -2.23
N LEU A 98 -3.81 -17.43 -2.78
CA LEU A 98 -4.85 -16.68 -2.07
C LEU A 98 -6.23 -17.01 -2.61
N ALA A 99 -7.25 -16.77 -1.79
CA ALA A 99 -8.67 -16.85 -2.16
C ALA A 99 -9.41 -15.57 -1.75
N GLU A 100 -10.62 -15.41 -2.26
CA GLU A 100 -11.52 -14.33 -1.84
C GLU A 100 -11.76 -14.39 -0.33
N GLY A 101 -11.68 -13.23 0.32
CA GLY A 101 -11.78 -13.09 1.78
C GLY A 101 -10.47 -13.25 2.53
N ASP A 102 -9.38 -13.72 1.90
CA ASP A 102 -8.07 -13.75 2.53
C ASP A 102 -7.52 -12.34 2.77
N LEU A 103 -6.62 -12.22 3.74
CA LEU A 103 -5.88 -10.99 4.01
C LEU A 103 -4.45 -11.08 3.48
N LEU A 104 -3.97 -9.98 2.95
CA LEU A 104 -2.59 -9.81 2.53
C LEU A 104 -1.99 -8.53 3.11
N ALA A 105 -0.68 -8.52 3.21
CA ALA A 105 0.12 -7.37 3.63
C ALA A 105 1.01 -6.90 2.47
N VAL A 106 0.92 -5.62 2.13
CA VAL A 106 1.93 -4.96 1.30
C VAL A 106 2.99 -4.38 2.22
N CYS A 107 4.21 -4.91 2.13
CA CYS A 107 5.30 -4.60 3.04
C CYS A 107 5.95 -3.24 2.75
N SER A 108 6.73 -2.76 3.72
CA SER A 108 7.50 -1.51 3.62
C SER A 108 6.65 -0.25 3.37
N ALA A 109 5.43 -0.21 3.91
CA ALA A 109 4.50 0.90 3.81
C ALA A 109 4.64 1.94 4.94
N GLY A 110 5.55 1.74 5.90
CA GLY A 110 5.70 2.62 7.08
C GLY A 110 6.26 4.01 6.78
N ALA A 111 6.86 4.21 5.61
CA ALA A 111 7.29 5.54 5.16
C ALA A 111 6.75 5.81 3.75
N TYR A 112 6.24 7.02 3.53
CA TYR A 112 5.64 7.45 2.26
C TYR A 112 4.46 6.56 1.81
N GLY A 113 3.82 5.87 2.76
CA GLY A 113 2.52 5.23 2.61
C GLY A 113 1.41 6.23 2.93
N PHE A 114 0.95 6.26 4.18
CA PHE A 114 -0.16 7.12 4.62
C PHE A 114 0.05 8.61 4.27
N VAL A 115 1.26 9.15 4.49
CA VAL A 115 1.56 10.56 4.23
C VAL A 115 1.40 10.98 2.75
N MET A 116 1.49 10.03 1.82
CA MET A 116 1.24 10.24 0.39
C MET A 116 -0.15 9.76 -0.04
N SER A 117 -0.96 9.27 0.87
CA SER A 117 -2.33 8.86 0.57
C SER A 117 -3.21 10.07 0.23
N SER A 118 -4.32 9.82 -0.45
CA SER A 118 -5.23 10.86 -0.90
C SER A 118 -6.68 10.40 -0.80
N ASN A 119 -7.58 11.33 -1.04
CA ASN A 119 -9.01 11.04 -1.15
C ASN A 119 -9.46 10.84 -2.61
N TYR A 120 -8.54 10.46 -3.49
CA TYR A 120 -8.86 10.20 -4.88
C TYR A 120 -10.03 9.21 -4.99
N ASN A 121 -10.95 9.48 -5.91
CA ASN A 121 -12.23 8.75 -6.08
C ASN A 121 -13.14 8.79 -4.83
N THR A 122 -13.07 9.87 -4.05
CA THR A 122 -13.89 10.09 -2.83
C THR A 122 -13.73 8.95 -1.81
N ARG A 123 -12.53 8.37 -1.74
CA ARG A 123 -12.20 7.33 -0.76
C ARG A 123 -11.61 7.97 0.50
N GLY A 124 -12.14 7.57 1.66
CA GLY A 124 -11.55 7.94 2.95
C GLY A 124 -10.20 7.23 3.15
N ARG A 125 -9.23 7.93 3.74
CA ARG A 125 -7.94 7.34 4.10
C ARG A 125 -8.10 6.22 5.11
N ALA A 126 -7.24 5.22 5.03
CA ALA A 126 -7.24 4.07 5.92
C ALA A 126 -6.97 4.47 7.38
N ALA A 127 -7.41 3.63 8.31
CA ALA A 127 -6.98 3.74 9.71
C ALA A 127 -5.47 3.43 9.84
N GLU A 128 -4.82 4.04 10.85
CA GLU A 128 -3.46 3.67 11.25
C GLU A 128 -3.51 3.00 12.61
N VAL A 129 -2.88 1.84 12.70
CA VAL A 129 -2.79 1.03 13.92
C VAL A 129 -1.32 0.84 14.27
N LEU A 130 -0.95 1.23 15.49
CA LEU A 130 0.36 0.96 16.04
C LEU A 130 0.32 -0.33 16.84
N VAL A 131 1.31 -1.20 16.60
CA VAL A 131 1.48 -2.46 17.34
C VAL A 131 2.71 -2.33 18.25
N ASP A 132 2.55 -2.60 19.54
CA ASP A 132 3.61 -2.66 20.54
C ASP A 132 3.50 -3.98 21.29
N GLY A 133 4.41 -4.89 21.02
CA GLY A 133 4.36 -6.25 21.55
C GLY A 133 3.10 -6.99 21.09
N ASP A 134 2.24 -7.34 22.02
CA ASP A 134 0.96 -8.02 21.79
C ASP A 134 -0.27 -7.09 21.78
N GLN A 135 -0.03 -5.77 21.87
CA GLN A 135 -1.09 -4.77 21.91
C GLN A 135 -1.18 -4.01 20.58
N ALA A 136 -2.42 -3.69 20.19
CA ALA A 136 -2.71 -2.90 18.99
C ALA A 136 -3.49 -1.64 19.38
N PHE A 137 -3.06 -0.49 18.90
CA PHE A 137 -3.64 0.81 19.19
C PHE A 137 -4.06 1.50 17.91
N GLU A 138 -5.33 1.84 17.78
CA GLU A 138 -5.76 2.74 16.71
C GLU A 138 -5.26 4.16 17.02
N VAL A 139 -4.21 4.58 16.32
CA VAL A 139 -3.60 5.91 16.50
C VAL A 139 -4.20 6.94 15.53
N ARG A 140 -4.88 6.48 14.51
CA ARG A 140 -5.68 7.26 13.60
C ARG A 140 -6.88 6.46 13.13
N ARG A 141 -8.10 6.97 13.31
CA ARG A 141 -9.30 6.34 12.79
C ARG A 141 -9.41 6.49 11.27
N ARG A 142 -10.15 5.61 10.64
CA ARG A 142 -10.49 5.73 9.22
C ARG A 142 -11.33 7.01 8.98
N GLU A 143 -11.02 7.73 7.90
CA GLU A 143 -11.83 8.86 7.48
C GLU A 143 -13.23 8.41 7.03
N SER A 144 -14.23 9.16 7.44
CA SER A 144 -15.59 9.02 6.95
C SER A 144 -15.81 9.87 5.69
N VAL A 145 -16.78 9.51 4.87
CA VAL A 145 -17.14 10.30 3.67
C VAL A 145 -17.55 11.73 4.05
N GLN A 146 -18.22 11.91 5.19
CA GLN A 146 -18.65 13.23 5.67
C GLN A 146 -17.45 14.17 5.92
N GLU A 147 -16.33 13.65 6.35
CA GLU A 147 -15.13 14.45 6.60
C GLU A 147 -14.49 14.97 5.32
N LEU A 148 -14.70 14.29 4.19
CA LEU A 148 -14.10 14.69 2.91
C LEU A 148 -14.65 16.05 2.43
N TYR A 149 -15.89 16.36 2.77
CA TYR A 149 -16.56 17.62 2.37
C TYR A 149 -16.88 18.53 3.56
N ALA A 150 -16.36 18.22 4.75
CA ALA A 150 -16.63 19.04 5.96
C ALA A 150 -16.17 20.50 5.85
N GLY A 151 -15.23 20.80 4.94
CA GLY A 151 -14.76 22.16 4.66
C GLY A 151 -15.54 22.88 3.56
N GLU A 152 -16.53 22.24 2.94
CA GLU A 152 -17.34 22.84 1.87
C GLU A 152 -18.52 23.64 2.43
N SER A 153 -18.94 24.65 1.71
CA SER A 153 -20.12 25.45 2.03
C SER A 153 -20.93 25.77 0.77
N LEU A 154 -22.23 25.86 0.95
CA LEU A 154 -23.13 26.30 -0.12
C LEU A 154 -22.90 27.77 -0.45
N LEU A 155 -23.15 28.14 -1.71
CA LEU A 155 -23.17 29.54 -2.11
C LEU A 155 -24.25 30.27 -1.34
N PRO A 156 -24.02 31.53 -0.92
CA PRO A 156 -25.08 32.37 -0.36
C PRO A 156 -26.19 32.53 -1.39
N THR A 157 -27.44 32.30 -0.96
CA THR A 157 -28.66 32.51 -1.75
C THR A 157 -29.02 33.97 -1.79
#